data_d6160e64cd60376112c0f1a16b05efe3
#
_entry.id   d6160e64cd60376112c0f1a16b05efe3
#
_cell.length_a   1.000
_cell.length_b   1.000
_cell.length_c   1.000
_cell.angle_alpha   90.00
_cell.angle_beta   90.00
_cell.angle_gamma   90.00
#
_symmetry.space_group_name_H-M   'P 1'
#
loop_
_entity.id
_entity.type
_entity.pdbx_description
1 polymer ?
#
loop_
_entity_poly.entity_id
_entity_poly.type
_entity_poly.pdbx_seq_one_letter_code
_entity_poly.pdbx_strand_id
1 'polypeptide(L)'
;MKKVGVAILGLGVVGGGTYQILTEHREFYQRTQNVDIVVESVLELNRERARSLGVPEEKIASNIAEIVSNPDVNIVVEVIGGIDAAREFVLAALNAGKTVVTSNKELFCKYSHELERAAKRQNAGLYFEASCVGGVQIGRAHV
;
A
#
# COMPACT_ATOMS: atom_id res chain seq x y z
N MET A 1 -6.61 20.76 -0.66
CA MET A 1 -6.91 19.37 -0.29
C MET A 1 -5.62 18.55 -0.32
N LYS A 2 -5.43 17.71 0.67
CA LYS A 2 -4.22 16.91 0.78
C LYS A 2 -4.26 15.74 -0.21
N LYS A 3 -3.18 15.54 -0.95
CA LYS A 3 -3.03 14.43 -1.86
C LYS A 3 -2.25 13.31 -1.17
N VAL A 4 -2.74 12.09 -1.25
CA VAL A 4 -2.10 10.91 -0.68
C VAL A 4 -1.90 9.89 -1.79
N GLY A 5 -0.64 9.57 -2.10
CA GLY A 5 -0.30 8.57 -3.10
C GLY A 5 -0.16 7.20 -2.45
N VAL A 6 -0.80 6.20 -3.03
CA VAL A 6 -0.85 4.84 -2.50
C VAL A 6 -0.25 3.88 -3.51
N ALA A 7 0.59 2.96 -3.03
CA ALA A 7 1.02 1.81 -3.81
C ALA A 7 0.40 0.56 -3.20
N ILE A 8 -0.08 -0.34 -4.04
CA ILE A 8 -0.69 -1.59 -3.61
C ILE A 8 0.22 -2.75 -4.03
N LEU A 9 0.64 -3.55 -3.07
CA LEU A 9 1.47 -4.73 -3.32
C LEU A 9 0.58 -5.97 -3.27
N GLY A 10 0.33 -6.54 -4.43
CA GLY A 10 -0.54 -7.70 -4.60
C GLY A 10 -1.96 -7.30 -4.99
N LEU A 11 -2.45 -7.89 -6.09
CA LEU A 11 -3.79 -7.63 -6.60
C LEU A 11 -4.66 -8.89 -6.60
N GLY A 12 -4.52 -9.70 -5.54
CA GLY A 12 -5.44 -10.82 -5.32
C GLY A 12 -6.83 -10.29 -4.95
N VAL A 13 -7.60 -11.09 -4.24
CA VAL A 13 -8.96 -10.69 -3.87
C VAL A 13 -8.96 -9.39 -3.05
N VAL A 14 -8.13 -9.34 -2.00
CA VAL A 14 -8.07 -8.16 -1.12
C VAL A 14 -7.46 -6.95 -1.84
N GLY A 15 -6.32 -7.14 -2.49
CA GLY A 15 -5.65 -6.04 -3.19
C GLY A 15 -6.45 -5.50 -4.36
N GLY A 16 -7.09 -6.39 -5.12
CA GLY A 16 -7.97 -5.98 -6.22
C GLY A 16 -9.18 -5.21 -5.71
N GLY A 17 -9.77 -5.66 -4.61
CA GLY A 17 -10.88 -4.95 -3.98
C GLY A 17 -10.46 -3.58 -3.47
N THR A 18 -9.30 -3.50 -2.85
CA THR A 18 -8.75 -2.22 -2.38
C THR A 18 -8.53 -1.26 -3.54
N TYR A 19 -7.95 -1.75 -4.63
CA TYR A 19 -7.74 -0.95 -5.83
C TYR A 19 -9.06 -0.37 -6.35
N GLN A 20 -10.08 -1.23 -6.46
CA GLN A 20 -11.38 -0.81 -6.97
C GLN A 20 -12.05 0.22 -6.08
N ILE A 21 -12.02 0.00 -4.77
CA ILE A 21 -12.62 0.94 -3.82
C ILE A 21 -11.94 2.30 -3.90
N LEU A 22 -10.61 2.32 -3.88
CA LEU A 22 -9.88 3.59 -3.90
C LEU A 22 -10.09 4.36 -5.20
N THR A 23 -10.16 3.66 -6.34
CA THR A 23 -10.36 4.33 -7.63
C THR A 23 -11.81 4.77 -7.85
N GLU A 24 -12.77 3.93 -7.48
CA GLU A 24 -14.19 4.24 -7.67
C GLU A 24 -14.69 5.31 -6.72
N HIS A 25 -14.15 5.37 -5.51
CA HIS A 25 -14.61 6.28 -4.46
C HIS A 25 -13.71 7.50 -4.27
N ARG A 26 -12.86 7.80 -5.23
CA ARG A 26 -11.93 8.92 -5.13
C ARG A 26 -12.64 10.24 -4.83
N GLU A 27 -13.68 10.56 -5.60
CA GLU A 27 -14.45 11.79 -5.40
C GLU A 27 -15.18 11.79 -4.05
N PHE A 28 -15.68 10.64 -3.62
CA PHE A 28 -16.35 10.51 -2.34
C PHE A 28 -15.41 10.89 -1.20
N TYR A 29 -14.16 10.41 -1.22
CA TYR A 29 -13.18 10.74 -0.19
C TYR A 29 -12.77 12.20 -0.25
N GLN A 30 -12.70 12.78 -1.44
CA GLN A 30 -12.43 14.21 -1.59
C GLN A 30 -13.50 15.04 -0.87
N ARG A 31 -14.76 14.68 -1.06
CA ARG A 31 -15.89 15.41 -0.48
C ARG A 31 -16.05 15.18 1.02
N THR A 32 -15.89 13.93 1.47
CA THR A 32 -16.18 13.56 2.85
C THR A 32 -14.99 13.64 3.78
N GLN A 33 -13.77 13.41 3.29
CA GLN A 33 -12.55 13.36 4.09
C GLN A 33 -11.57 14.49 3.75
N ASN A 34 -11.88 15.30 2.76
CA ASN A 34 -11.01 16.36 2.28
C ASN A 34 -9.61 15.85 1.93
N VAL A 35 -9.55 14.67 1.30
CA VAL A 35 -8.31 14.03 0.90
C VAL A 35 -8.47 13.46 -0.50
N ASP A 36 -7.42 13.60 -1.31
CA ASP A 36 -7.37 13.01 -2.65
C ASP A 36 -6.44 11.80 -2.60
N ILE A 37 -7.03 10.61 -2.53
CA ILE A 37 -6.28 9.35 -2.48
C ILE A 37 -6.11 8.85 -3.90
N VAL A 38 -4.86 8.78 -4.34
CA VAL A 38 -4.51 8.37 -5.71
C VAL A 38 -3.68 7.10 -5.66
N VAL A 39 -4.11 6.07 -6.40
CA VAL A 39 -3.27 4.88 -6.56
C VAL A 39 -2.19 5.22 -7.57
N GLU A 40 -0.98 5.42 -7.08
CA GLU A 40 0.16 5.81 -7.91
C GLU A 40 0.83 4.62 -8.57
N SER A 41 0.83 3.46 -7.90
CA SER A 41 1.54 2.30 -8.40
C SER A 41 0.96 1.02 -7.82
N VAL A 42 1.10 -0.07 -8.58
CA VAL A 42 0.79 -1.41 -8.09
C VAL A 42 1.96 -2.33 -8.41
N LEU A 43 2.18 -3.32 -7.55
CA LEU A 43 3.15 -4.38 -7.81
C LEU A 43 2.40 -5.70 -7.83
N GLU A 44 2.29 -6.28 -9.01
CA GLU A 44 1.59 -7.54 -9.22
C GLU A 44 2.39 -8.37 -10.24
N LEU A 45 2.79 -9.56 -9.86
CA LEU A 45 3.58 -10.43 -10.74
C LEU A 45 2.79 -10.86 -11.97
N ASN A 46 1.48 -11.04 -11.82
CA ASN A 46 0.60 -11.36 -12.94
C ASN A 46 0.09 -10.06 -13.56
N ARG A 47 0.78 -9.60 -14.61
CA ARG A 47 0.42 -8.33 -15.25
C ARG A 47 -0.96 -8.38 -15.93
N GLU A 48 -1.39 -9.56 -16.38
CA GLU A 48 -2.74 -9.71 -16.94
C GLU A 48 -3.82 -9.43 -15.88
N ARG A 49 -3.56 -9.83 -14.63
CA ARG A 49 -4.47 -9.54 -13.53
C ARG A 49 -4.59 -8.04 -13.31
N ALA A 50 -3.45 -7.33 -13.32
CA ALA A 50 -3.45 -5.88 -13.17
C ALA A 50 -4.21 -5.21 -14.32
N ARG A 51 -3.96 -5.63 -15.55
CA ARG A 51 -4.65 -5.08 -16.72
C ARG A 51 -6.15 -5.35 -16.67
N SER A 52 -6.55 -6.54 -16.23
CA SER A 52 -7.97 -6.90 -16.13
C SER A 52 -8.74 -6.04 -15.15
N LEU A 53 -8.04 -5.50 -14.14
CA LEU A 53 -8.62 -4.58 -13.17
C LEU A 53 -8.65 -3.13 -13.65
N GLY A 54 -8.09 -2.86 -14.81
CA GLY A 54 -8.05 -1.51 -15.39
C GLY A 54 -6.87 -0.66 -14.95
N VAL A 55 -5.83 -1.29 -14.38
CA VAL A 55 -4.65 -0.53 -13.96
C VAL A 55 -3.89 -0.06 -15.21
N PRO A 56 -3.63 1.25 -15.35
CA PRO A 56 -2.81 1.75 -16.45
C PRO A 56 -1.40 1.16 -16.43
N GLU A 57 -0.85 0.87 -17.61
CA GLU A 57 0.48 0.27 -17.73
C GLU A 57 1.56 1.05 -16.98
N GLU A 58 1.52 2.37 -17.03
CA GLU A 58 2.51 3.23 -16.38
C GLU A 58 2.46 3.13 -14.86
N LYS A 59 1.39 2.57 -14.30
CA LYS A 59 1.25 2.38 -12.85
C LYS A 59 1.61 0.97 -12.41
N ILE A 60 1.89 0.06 -13.32
CA ILE A 60 2.29 -1.30 -12.99
C ILE A 60 3.81 -1.33 -12.81
N ALA A 61 4.25 -1.42 -11.55
CA ALA A 61 5.68 -1.44 -11.25
C ALA A 61 6.29 -2.79 -11.59
N SER A 62 7.55 -2.78 -11.99
CA SER A 62 8.31 -3.99 -12.29
C SER A 62 8.99 -4.57 -11.05
N ASN A 63 9.27 -3.74 -10.06
CA ASN A 63 9.93 -4.17 -8.83
C ASN A 63 9.64 -3.17 -7.70
N ILE A 64 10.01 -3.56 -6.47
CA ILE A 64 9.75 -2.72 -5.30
C ILE A 64 10.56 -1.42 -5.33
N ALA A 65 11.73 -1.41 -5.95
CA ALA A 65 12.57 -0.22 -6.02
C ALA A 65 11.86 0.93 -6.73
N GLU A 66 11.08 0.65 -7.75
CA GLU A 66 10.31 1.69 -8.45
C GLU A 66 9.27 2.35 -7.54
N ILE A 67 8.73 1.59 -6.61
CA ILE A 67 7.73 2.09 -5.68
C ILE A 67 8.38 2.92 -4.57
N VAL A 68 9.42 2.38 -3.94
CA VAL A 68 10.02 3.05 -2.79
C VAL A 68 10.82 4.29 -3.18
N SER A 69 11.26 4.39 -4.42
CA SER A 69 11.94 5.58 -4.92
C SER A 69 10.98 6.64 -5.45
N ASN A 70 9.69 6.33 -5.54
CA ASN A 70 8.70 7.27 -6.07
C ASN A 70 8.26 8.25 -4.96
N PRO A 71 8.60 9.56 -5.09
CA PRO A 71 8.26 10.52 -4.05
C PRO A 71 6.76 10.78 -3.91
N ASP A 72 5.97 10.41 -4.91
CA ASP A 72 4.52 10.57 -4.87
C ASP A 72 3.82 9.45 -4.10
N VAL A 73 4.53 8.36 -3.79
CA VAL A 73 3.99 7.28 -2.97
C VAL A 73 4.23 7.60 -1.50
N ASN A 74 3.15 7.76 -0.75
CA ASN A 74 3.18 8.04 0.68
C ASN A 74 2.88 6.82 1.52
N ILE A 75 1.95 5.99 1.04
CA ILE A 75 1.47 4.81 1.75
C ILE A 75 1.64 3.59 0.87
N VAL A 76 2.15 2.51 1.46
CA VAL A 76 2.27 1.22 0.79
C VAL A 76 1.34 0.24 1.49
N VAL A 77 0.41 -0.32 0.74
CA VAL A 77 -0.55 -1.33 1.24
C VAL A 77 -0.03 -2.69 0.82
N GLU A 78 0.31 -3.53 1.79
CA GLU A 78 0.85 -4.86 1.52
C GLU A 78 -0.22 -5.91 1.78
N VAL A 79 -0.64 -6.58 0.71
CA VAL A 79 -1.65 -7.62 0.74
C VAL A 79 -1.20 -8.84 -0.08
N ILE A 80 0.09 -9.09 -0.07
CA ILE A 80 0.68 -10.25 -0.74
C ILE A 80 0.54 -11.47 0.17
N GLY A 81 0.27 -12.63 -0.41
CA GLY A 81 0.31 -13.87 0.36
C GLY A 81 1.74 -14.28 0.68
N GLY A 82 1.92 -15.00 1.78
CA GLY A 82 3.23 -15.48 2.20
C GLY A 82 3.97 -14.50 3.08
N ILE A 83 5.17 -14.86 3.50
CA ILE A 83 5.90 -14.09 4.50
C ILE A 83 7.23 -13.53 3.99
N ASP A 84 7.95 -14.28 3.15
CA ASP A 84 9.32 -13.88 2.77
C ASP A 84 9.35 -12.64 1.88
N ALA A 85 8.58 -12.65 0.79
CA ALA A 85 8.51 -11.49 -0.10
C ALA A 85 7.86 -10.30 0.60
N ALA A 86 6.82 -10.55 1.38
CA ALA A 86 6.15 -9.50 2.13
C ALA A 86 7.09 -8.81 3.10
N ARG A 87 7.90 -9.57 3.84
CA ARG A 87 8.89 -9.02 4.77
C ARG A 87 9.88 -8.11 4.05
N GLU A 88 10.43 -8.58 2.94
CA GLU A 88 11.39 -7.82 2.16
C GLU A 88 10.80 -6.51 1.66
N PHE A 89 9.58 -6.56 1.12
CA PHE A 89 8.93 -5.38 0.56
C PHE A 89 8.52 -4.38 1.64
N VAL A 90 8.00 -4.87 2.76
CA VAL A 90 7.62 -4.00 3.88
C VAL A 90 8.85 -3.30 4.46
N LEU A 91 9.94 -4.04 4.65
CA LEU A 91 11.19 -3.43 5.13
C LEU A 91 11.73 -2.38 4.16
N ALA A 92 11.68 -2.66 2.85
CA ALA A 92 12.12 -1.69 1.85
C ALA A 92 11.30 -0.41 1.92
N ALA A 93 9.98 -0.53 2.08
CA ALA A 93 9.09 0.61 2.17
C ALA A 93 9.33 1.42 3.45
N LEU A 94 9.45 0.75 4.60
CA LEU A 94 9.72 1.42 5.87
C LEU A 94 11.08 2.13 5.84
N ASN A 95 12.11 1.49 5.29
CA ASN A 95 13.44 2.08 5.18
C ASN A 95 13.48 3.29 4.24
N ALA A 96 12.51 3.39 3.34
CA ALA A 96 12.35 4.57 2.47
C ALA A 96 11.46 5.65 3.11
N GLY A 97 11.04 5.46 4.34
CA GLY A 97 10.21 6.43 5.04
C GLY A 97 8.73 6.40 4.68
N LYS A 98 8.29 5.36 3.98
CA LYS A 98 6.88 5.24 3.60
C LYS A 98 6.06 4.70 4.76
N THR A 99 4.82 5.13 4.86
CA THR A 99 3.86 4.51 5.76
C THR A 99 3.41 3.17 5.17
N VAL A 100 3.39 2.13 5.99
CA VAL A 100 2.99 0.79 5.54
C VAL A 100 1.74 0.34 6.27
N VAL A 101 0.76 -0.14 5.52
CA VAL A 101 -0.42 -0.81 6.04
C VAL A 101 -0.34 -2.26 5.54
N THR A 102 -0.28 -3.20 6.46
CA THR A 102 -0.20 -4.62 6.08
C THR A 102 -1.38 -5.39 6.65
N SER A 103 -1.88 -6.35 5.89
CA SER A 103 -2.89 -7.30 6.36
C SER A 103 -2.28 -8.66 6.72
N ASN A 104 -0.97 -8.78 6.64
CA ASN A 104 -0.29 -10.04 6.83
C ASN A 104 -0.03 -10.31 8.31
N LYS A 105 -0.98 -11.01 8.93
CA LYS A 105 -0.92 -11.32 10.36
C LYS A 105 0.33 -12.14 10.71
N GLU A 106 0.67 -13.11 9.89
CA GLU A 106 1.84 -13.96 10.10
C GLU A 106 3.13 -13.15 10.10
N LEU A 107 3.26 -12.27 9.14
CA LEU A 107 4.41 -11.35 9.05
C LEU A 107 4.48 -10.46 10.29
N PHE A 108 3.37 -9.86 10.65
CA PHE A 108 3.31 -8.95 11.78
C PHE A 108 3.65 -9.66 13.09
N CYS A 109 3.11 -10.87 13.30
CA CYS A 109 3.39 -11.64 14.51
C CYS A 109 4.83 -12.12 14.60
N LYS A 110 5.38 -12.57 13.47
CA LYS A 110 6.72 -13.18 13.47
C LYS A 110 7.85 -12.15 13.50
N TYR A 111 7.67 -11.01 12.84
CA TYR A 111 8.72 -10.03 12.65
C TYR A 111 8.39 -8.65 13.22
N SER A 112 7.46 -8.56 14.18
CA SER A 112 7.02 -7.27 14.69
C SER A 112 8.16 -6.39 15.18
N HIS A 113 9.12 -6.95 15.91
CA HIS A 113 10.24 -6.17 16.44
C HIS A 113 11.11 -5.57 15.33
N GLU A 114 11.40 -6.36 14.31
CA GLU A 114 12.20 -5.91 13.18
C GLU A 114 11.48 -4.79 12.42
N LEU A 115 10.18 -5.00 12.15
CA LEU A 115 9.37 -4.02 11.43
C LEU A 115 9.21 -2.73 12.22
N GLU A 116 8.93 -2.83 13.51
CA GLU A 116 8.79 -1.65 14.37
C GLU A 116 10.08 -0.86 14.47
N ARG A 117 11.21 -1.55 14.53
CA ARG A 117 12.53 -0.92 14.58
C ARG A 117 12.81 -0.13 13.31
N ALA A 118 12.50 -0.72 12.15
CA ALA A 118 12.66 -0.04 10.87
C ALA A 118 11.76 1.19 10.78
N ALA A 119 10.51 1.05 11.24
CA ALA A 119 9.55 2.15 11.23
C ALA A 119 10.04 3.31 12.11
N LYS A 120 10.52 3.01 13.32
CA LYS A 120 11.03 4.02 14.23
C LYS A 120 12.26 4.75 13.67
N ARG A 121 13.18 4.01 13.06
CA ARG A 121 14.40 4.58 12.50
C ARG A 121 14.12 5.66 11.48
N GLN A 122 13.05 5.48 10.70
CA GLN A 122 12.68 6.38 9.62
C GLN A 122 11.49 7.28 9.96
N ASN A 123 11.00 7.20 11.20
CA ASN A 123 9.78 7.89 11.60
C ASN A 123 8.61 7.60 10.64
N ALA A 124 8.52 6.35 10.21
CA ALA A 124 7.49 5.88 9.30
C ALA A 124 6.37 5.20 10.08
N GLY A 125 5.14 5.34 9.59
CA GLY A 125 3.99 4.65 10.19
C GLY A 125 3.94 3.19 9.80
N LEU A 126 3.56 2.33 10.72
CA LEU A 126 3.35 0.91 10.47
C LEU A 126 2.03 0.50 11.10
N TYR A 127 1.12 0.01 10.30
CA TYR A 127 -0.22 -0.34 10.74
C TYR A 127 -0.57 -1.74 10.28
N PHE A 128 -1.17 -2.51 11.18
CA PHE A 128 -1.76 -3.80 10.85
C PHE A 128 -3.27 -3.61 10.72
N GLU A 129 -3.82 -4.01 9.59
CA GLU A 129 -5.26 -3.88 9.33
C GLU A 129 -5.77 -5.14 8.64
N ALA A 130 -6.56 -5.91 9.37
CA ALA A 130 -7.03 -7.21 8.88
C ALA A 130 -7.90 -7.09 7.62
N SER A 131 -8.65 -6.01 7.48
CA SER A 131 -9.56 -5.87 6.34
C SER A 131 -8.96 -5.12 5.16
N CYS A 132 -8.00 -4.22 5.37
CA CYS A 132 -7.30 -3.41 4.35
C CYS A 132 -8.14 -2.89 3.20
N VAL A 133 -9.45 -2.94 3.31
CA VAL A 133 -10.35 -2.59 2.21
C VAL A 133 -10.94 -1.19 2.36
N GLY A 134 -10.71 -0.55 3.50
CA GLY A 134 -11.29 0.76 3.77
C GLY A 134 -10.36 1.88 3.40
N GLY A 135 -10.60 2.55 2.28
CA GLY A 135 -9.83 3.73 1.91
C GLY A 135 -9.86 4.80 2.99
N VAL A 136 -10.93 4.84 3.78
CA VAL A 136 -11.07 5.77 4.89
C VAL A 136 -9.97 5.52 5.93
N GLN A 137 -9.70 4.25 6.24
CA GLN A 137 -8.66 3.90 7.19
C GLN A 137 -7.27 4.28 6.68
N ILE A 138 -7.02 4.10 5.40
CA ILE A 138 -5.76 4.51 4.77
C ILE A 138 -5.60 6.02 4.90
N GLY A 139 -6.65 6.79 4.65
CA GLY A 139 -6.63 8.23 4.81
C GLY A 139 -6.32 8.65 6.24
N ARG A 140 -6.91 7.97 7.22
CA ARG A 140 -6.67 8.24 8.64
C ARG A 140 -5.26 7.88 9.07
N ALA A 141 -4.73 6.78 8.56
CA ALA A 141 -3.39 6.34 8.91
C ALA A 141 -2.34 7.38 8.52
N HIS A 142 -2.61 8.17 7.49
CA HIS A 142 -1.69 9.19 7.03
C HIS A 142 -1.79 10.48 7.83
N VAL A 143 -2.91 10.73 8.43
CA VAL A 143 -3.14 11.92 9.23
C VAL A 143 -2.53 11.78 10.60
#